data_060eece0cdd4f8b371dd78a363496486
#
_entry.id   060eece0cdd4f8b371dd78a363496486
#
_cell.length_a   1.000
_cell.length_b   1.000
_cell.length_c   1.000
_cell.angle_alpha   90.00
_cell.angle_beta   90.00
_cell.angle_gamma   90.00
#
_symmetry.space_group_name_H-M   'P 1'
#
loop_
_entity.id
_entity.type
_entity.pdbx_description
1 polymer ?
#
loop_
_entity_poly.entity_id
_entity_poly.type
_entity_poly.pdbx_seq_one_letter_code
_entity_poly.pdbx_strand_id
1 'polypeptide(L)'
;VTAGEVSLVRADGSAADVRISGFSYSAEDSTCTLNLSRLVMLEELPGLRVRLNASEYMIEPDGYIFYSDRFHQDYTYTGDDLGATWSKNGTTFKAWAPTAWDVKLIRYSAGNGNFDSQGYDKTWIEEIDMVRGDKGVWTVTVPGDLHGSYYDYKVTFPHKTHEAVDPYAK
;
A
#
# COMPACT_ATOMS: atom_id res chain seq x y z
N VAL A 1 24.35 2.87 19.75
CA VAL A 1 24.06 2.01 18.58
C VAL A 1 25.29 2.06 17.67
N THR A 2 25.73 0.92 17.21
CA THR A 2 26.88 0.75 16.31
C THR A 2 26.41 0.12 14.98
N ALA A 3 27.20 0.28 13.93
CA ALA A 3 26.87 -0.28 12.62
C ALA A 3 26.66 -1.82 12.64
N GLY A 4 27.32 -2.54 13.57
CA GLY A 4 27.19 -3.99 13.69
C GLY A 4 25.90 -4.47 14.34
N GLU A 5 25.17 -3.58 15.00
CA GLU A 5 23.89 -3.88 15.68
C GLU A 5 22.68 -3.68 14.76
N VAL A 6 22.88 -3.09 13.57
CA VAL A 6 21.81 -2.77 12.62
C VAL A 6 21.97 -3.58 11.34
N SER A 7 20.91 -4.22 10.90
CA SER A 7 20.87 -4.97 9.63
C SER A 7 19.51 -4.81 8.93
N LEU A 8 19.49 -5.08 7.62
CA LEU A 8 18.27 -5.20 6.86
C LEU A 8 17.97 -6.68 6.65
N VAL A 9 16.74 -7.06 6.92
CA VAL A 9 16.25 -8.43 6.76
C VAL A 9 14.92 -8.42 6.02
N ARG A 10 14.56 -9.55 5.42
CA ARG A 10 13.22 -9.74 4.88
C ARG A 10 12.22 -10.02 6.00
N ALA A 11 10.94 -9.79 5.73
CA ALA A 11 9.86 -10.03 6.70
C ALA A 11 9.77 -11.48 7.18
N ASP A 12 10.33 -12.45 6.43
CA ASP A 12 10.45 -13.85 6.82
C ASP A 12 11.73 -14.15 7.64
N GLY A 13 12.52 -13.11 7.97
CA GLY A 13 13.75 -13.21 8.72
C GLY A 13 14.99 -13.56 7.90
N SER A 14 14.86 -13.85 6.61
CA SER A 14 15.99 -14.10 5.71
C SER A 14 16.80 -12.83 5.41
N ALA A 15 18.00 -12.98 4.86
CA ALA A 15 18.85 -11.85 4.50
C ALA A 15 18.21 -11.03 3.37
N ALA A 16 18.21 -9.69 3.50
CA ALA A 16 17.82 -8.80 2.42
C ALA A 16 18.92 -8.75 1.35
N ASP A 17 18.52 -8.54 0.10
CA ASP A 17 19.43 -8.34 -1.04
C ASP A 17 19.97 -6.90 -1.13
N VAL A 18 19.42 -5.98 -0.34
CA VAL A 18 19.93 -4.62 -0.12
C VAL A 18 20.79 -4.58 1.15
N ARG A 19 21.95 -3.91 1.06
CA ARG A 19 22.91 -3.84 2.17
C ARG A 19 23.01 -2.41 2.69
N ILE A 20 23.39 -2.28 3.96
CA ILE A 20 23.78 -1.01 4.55
C ILE A 20 25.20 -0.71 4.06
N SER A 21 25.36 0.39 3.32
CA SER A 21 26.65 0.88 2.79
C SER A 21 27.25 2.00 3.63
N GLY A 22 26.46 2.60 4.51
CA GLY A 22 26.90 3.63 5.45
C GLY A 22 25.98 3.71 6.65
N PHE A 23 26.54 4.14 7.78
CA PHE A 23 25.84 4.30 9.05
C PHE A 23 26.33 5.57 9.75
N SER A 24 25.42 6.36 10.27
CA SER A 24 25.73 7.44 11.22
C SER A 24 24.66 7.49 12.31
N TYR A 25 25.09 7.91 13.51
CA TYR A 25 24.22 8.10 14.66
C TYR A 25 24.39 9.53 15.19
N SER A 26 23.29 10.24 15.36
CA SER A 26 23.21 11.53 16.02
C SER A 26 22.69 11.33 17.44
N ALA A 27 23.49 11.70 18.45
CA ALA A 27 23.08 11.64 19.84
C ALA A 27 22.16 12.80 20.22
N GLU A 28 22.19 13.91 19.47
CA GLU A 28 21.39 15.11 19.74
C GLU A 28 19.89 14.85 19.56
N ASP A 29 19.51 14.16 18.49
CA ASP A 29 18.12 13.82 18.17
C ASP A 29 17.82 12.32 18.26
N SER A 30 18.82 11.52 18.70
CA SER A 30 18.72 10.07 18.82
C SER A 30 18.35 9.36 17.51
N THR A 31 18.80 9.89 16.37
CA THR A 31 18.53 9.33 15.04
C THR A 31 19.69 8.49 14.52
N CYS A 32 19.32 7.42 13.78
CA CYS A 32 20.26 6.64 12.99
C CYS A 32 19.97 6.86 11.50
N THR A 33 21.01 7.22 10.74
CA THR A 33 20.92 7.30 9.29
C THR A 33 21.60 6.09 8.65
N LEU A 34 20.90 5.41 7.79
CA LEU A 34 21.41 4.25 7.05
C LEU A 34 21.49 4.61 5.56
N ASN A 35 22.67 4.53 4.98
CA ASN A 35 22.82 4.57 3.53
C ASN A 35 22.74 3.15 2.98
N LEU A 36 21.95 2.96 1.93
CA LEU A 36 21.74 1.67 1.33
C LEU A 36 22.59 1.48 0.07
N SER A 37 22.92 0.23 -0.26
CA SER A 37 23.73 -0.12 -1.43
C SER A 37 23.02 0.13 -2.76
N ARG A 38 21.70 0.25 -2.74
CA ARG A 38 20.84 0.61 -3.86
C ARG A 38 19.56 1.29 -3.38
N LEU A 39 18.85 1.90 -4.32
CA LEU A 39 17.49 2.38 -4.07
C LEU A 39 16.56 1.21 -3.75
N VAL A 40 15.69 1.41 -2.76
CA VAL A 40 14.57 0.53 -2.44
C VAL A 40 13.29 1.17 -2.96
N MET A 41 12.53 0.43 -3.74
CA MET A 41 11.27 0.90 -4.28
C MET A 41 10.14 0.70 -3.26
N LEU A 42 9.04 1.47 -3.39
CA LEU A 42 7.93 1.42 -2.41
C LEU A 42 7.29 0.03 -2.31
N GLU A 43 7.21 -0.71 -3.42
CA GLU A 43 6.69 -2.07 -3.47
C GLU A 43 7.54 -3.11 -2.74
N GLU A 44 8.81 -2.79 -2.44
CA GLU A 44 9.70 -3.66 -1.68
C GLU A 44 9.55 -3.48 -0.16
N LEU A 45 9.07 -2.31 0.29
CA LEU A 45 9.00 -1.97 1.71
C LEU A 45 8.19 -2.97 2.56
N PRO A 46 7.05 -3.51 2.11
CA PRO A 46 6.31 -4.51 2.88
C PRO A 46 7.13 -5.75 3.24
N GLY A 47 8.07 -6.10 2.36
CA GLY A 47 8.97 -7.26 2.52
C GLY A 47 10.25 -6.99 3.31
N LEU A 48 10.51 -5.75 3.75
CA LEU A 48 11.75 -5.37 4.43
C LEU A 48 11.53 -4.96 5.89
N ARG A 49 12.54 -5.22 6.72
CA ARG A 49 12.61 -4.80 8.13
C ARG A 49 14.00 -4.27 8.44
N VAL A 50 14.07 -3.26 9.30
CA VAL A 50 15.28 -2.90 9.99
C VAL A 50 15.34 -3.72 11.26
N ARG A 51 16.38 -4.53 11.41
CA ARG A 51 16.67 -5.26 12.65
C ARG A 51 17.72 -4.49 13.45
N LEU A 52 17.37 -4.15 14.68
CA LEU A 52 18.27 -3.56 15.68
C LEU A 52 18.34 -4.51 16.86
N ASN A 53 19.48 -5.14 17.06
CA ASN A 53 19.65 -6.22 18.04
C ASN A 53 18.63 -7.36 17.81
N ALA A 54 17.73 -7.60 18.77
CA ALA A 54 16.68 -8.62 18.70
C ALA A 54 15.32 -8.07 18.20
N SER A 55 15.21 -6.77 17.95
CA SER A 55 13.95 -6.13 17.54
C SER A 55 13.94 -5.83 16.06
N GLU A 56 12.77 -5.98 15.45
CA GLU A 56 12.53 -5.67 14.02
C GLU A 56 11.51 -4.56 13.88
N TYR A 57 11.79 -3.66 12.95
CA TYR A 57 10.98 -2.48 12.68
C TYR A 57 10.56 -2.45 11.21
N MET A 58 9.30 -2.13 10.96
CA MET A 58 8.78 -1.86 9.62
C MET A 58 9.40 -0.58 9.06
N ILE A 59 9.54 -0.52 7.74
CA ILE A 59 10.07 0.64 7.03
C ILE A 59 8.89 1.35 6.38
N GLU A 60 8.72 2.61 6.72
CA GLU A 60 7.68 3.47 6.14
C GLU A 60 8.31 4.59 5.31
N PRO A 61 7.68 4.98 4.19
CA PRO A 61 8.10 6.18 3.50
C PRO A 61 7.79 7.41 4.35
N ASP A 62 8.73 8.35 4.40
CA ASP A 62 8.48 9.67 4.97
C ASP A 62 7.45 10.42 4.13
N GLY A 63 6.59 11.24 4.79
CA GLY A 63 5.57 12.04 4.10
C GLY A 63 6.13 13.02 3.05
N TYR A 64 7.39 13.42 3.16
CA TYR A 64 8.07 14.25 2.15
C TYR A 64 8.38 13.52 0.84
N ILE A 65 8.24 12.18 0.78
CA ILE A 65 8.47 11.42 -0.45
C ILE A 65 7.61 11.93 -1.61
N PHE A 66 6.37 12.36 -1.32
CA PHE A 66 5.43 12.89 -2.33
C PHE A 66 5.90 14.18 -3.02
N TYR A 67 6.88 14.90 -2.44
CA TYR A 67 7.45 16.10 -3.01
C TYR A 67 8.76 15.85 -3.78
N SER A 68 9.23 14.60 -3.82
CA SER A 68 10.48 14.28 -4.50
C SER A 68 10.28 14.09 -6.00
N ASP A 69 11.20 14.61 -6.82
CA ASP A 69 11.19 14.40 -8.27
C ASP A 69 11.21 12.92 -8.63
N ARG A 70 11.91 12.14 -7.81
CA ARG A 70 12.00 10.69 -8.00
C ARG A 70 10.67 10.00 -7.83
N PHE A 71 9.87 10.37 -6.82
CA PHE A 71 8.53 9.83 -6.64
C PHE A 71 7.65 10.15 -7.85
N HIS A 72 7.69 11.40 -8.32
CA HIS A 72 6.94 11.79 -9.51
C HIS A 72 7.37 11.01 -10.76
N GLN A 73 8.67 10.83 -10.96
CA GLN A 73 9.18 10.04 -12.08
C GLN A 73 8.72 8.58 -12.04
N ASP A 74 8.77 7.96 -10.86
CA ASP A 74 8.54 6.53 -10.71
C ASP A 74 7.05 6.20 -10.58
N TYR A 75 6.23 7.08 -9.96
CA TYR A 75 4.85 6.77 -9.58
C TYR A 75 3.77 7.67 -10.19
N THR A 76 4.10 8.69 -10.99
CA THR A 76 3.05 9.42 -11.72
C THR A 76 2.36 8.50 -12.71
N TYR A 77 1.05 8.34 -12.54
CA TYR A 77 0.18 7.64 -13.46
C TYR A 77 -0.52 8.65 -14.38
N THR A 78 -0.44 8.41 -15.68
CA THR A 78 -0.99 9.31 -16.72
C THR A 78 -2.15 8.68 -17.51
N GLY A 79 -2.60 7.48 -17.09
CA GLY A 79 -3.79 6.85 -17.66
C GLY A 79 -5.07 7.57 -17.26
N ASP A 80 -6.10 7.41 -18.07
CA ASP A 80 -7.43 8.01 -17.88
C ASP A 80 -8.49 6.98 -17.41
N ASP A 81 -8.01 5.83 -16.92
CA ASP A 81 -8.81 4.65 -16.60
C ASP A 81 -8.82 4.28 -15.10
N LEU A 82 -8.49 5.24 -14.21
CA LEU A 82 -8.71 5.08 -12.77
C LEU A 82 -10.21 5.05 -12.46
N GLY A 83 -10.55 4.33 -11.39
CA GLY A 83 -11.92 4.08 -11.00
C GLY A 83 -12.50 2.81 -11.64
N ALA A 84 -13.80 2.77 -11.80
CA ALA A 84 -14.53 1.63 -12.37
C ALA A 84 -14.76 1.78 -13.87
N THR A 85 -14.27 0.83 -14.64
CA THR A 85 -14.60 0.68 -16.06
C THR A 85 -15.56 -0.51 -16.22
N TRP A 86 -16.85 -0.20 -16.41
CA TRP A 86 -17.92 -1.17 -16.48
C TRP A 86 -18.13 -1.74 -17.88
N SER A 87 -18.49 -3.00 -17.93
CA SER A 87 -19.12 -3.65 -19.06
C SER A 87 -20.12 -4.72 -18.57
N LYS A 88 -21.02 -5.20 -19.44
CA LYS A 88 -21.95 -6.30 -19.10
C LYS A 88 -21.25 -7.61 -18.71
N ASN A 89 -20.00 -7.80 -19.15
CA ASN A 89 -19.26 -9.04 -18.93
C ASN A 89 -18.33 -8.97 -17.71
N GLY A 90 -18.05 -7.77 -17.21
CA GLY A 90 -17.19 -7.54 -16.07
C GLY A 90 -16.86 -6.06 -15.88
N THR A 91 -16.45 -5.72 -14.68
CA THR A 91 -16.00 -4.38 -14.31
C THR A 91 -14.56 -4.43 -13.86
N THR A 92 -13.71 -3.60 -14.44
CA THR A 92 -12.34 -3.41 -14.00
C THR A 92 -12.26 -2.22 -13.07
N PHE A 93 -11.71 -2.42 -11.89
CA PHE A 93 -11.48 -1.39 -10.88
C PHE A 93 -9.98 -1.09 -10.81
N LYS A 94 -9.63 0.20 -10.82
CA LYS A 94 -8.25 0.69 -10.69
C LYS A 94 -8.14 1.79 -9.66
N ALA A 95 -7.23 1.61 -8.70
CA ALA A 95 -6.90 2.59 -7.68
C ALA A 95 -5.42 2.94 -7.70
N TRP A 96 -5.07 4.22 -7.64
CA TRP A 96 -3.69 4.65 -7.52
C TRP A 96 -3.33 4.85 -6.04
N ALA A 97 -2.53 3.93 -5.51
CA ALA A 97 -2.09 3.93 -4.12
C ALA A 97 -0.63 3.42 -4.00
N PRO A 98 0.36 4.22 -4.44
CA PRO A 98 1.74 3.76 -4.56
C PRO A 98 2.41 3.43 -3.24
N THR A 99 1.98 4.00 -2.11
CA THR A 99 2.53 3.73 -0.78
C THR A 99 1.77 2.66 0.00
N ALA A 100 0.66 2.15 -0.57
CA ALA A 100 -0.10 1.09 0.07
C ALA A 100 0.66 -0.24 0.06
N TRP A 101 0.49 -1.02 1.12
CA TRP A 101 1.01 -2.38 1.25
C TRP A 101 0.05 -3.41 0.69
N ASP A 102 -1.25 -3.14 0.79
CA ASP A 102 -2.31 -3.97 0.24
C ASP A 102 -3.52 -3.10 -0.11
N VAL A 103 -4.23 -3.47 -1.15
CA VAL A 103 -5.50 -2.84 -1.53
C VAL A 103 -6.50 -3.93 -1.88
N LYS A 104 -7.70 -3.81 -1.31
CA LYS A 104 -8.83 -4.66 -1.63
C LYS A 104 -10.00 -3.83 -2.12
N LEU A 105 -10.75 -4.37 -3.04
CA LEU A 105 -12.06 -3.89 -3.42
C LEU A 105 -13.09 -4.44 -2.42
N ILE A 106 -13.90 -3.57 -1.83
CA ILE A 106 -15.06 -3.97 -1.03
C ILE A 106 -16.32 -3.72 -1.85
N ARG A 107 -17.22 -4.69 -1.90
CA ARG A 107 -18.48 -4.56 -2.59
C ARG A 107 -19.67 -4.59 -1.63
N TYR A 108 -20.67 -3.75 -1.94
CA TYR A 108 -21.88 -3.59 -1.15
C TYR A 108 -23.12 -3.75 -2.01
N SER A 109 -24.22 -4.21 -1.43
CA SER A 109 -25.53 -4.33 -2.07
C SER A 109 -26.33 -3.02 -2.07
N ALA A 110 -25.92 -2.03 -1.27
CA ALA A 110 -26.55 -0.71 -1.18
C ALA A 110 -25.53 0.37 -0.80
N GLY A 111 -25.78 1.59 -1.22
CA GLY A 111 -24.89 2.74 -0.94
C GLY A 111 -25.05 3.33 0.46
N ASN A 112 -26.06 2.92 1.22
CA ASN A 112 -26.25 3.32 2.62
C ASN A 112 -26.00 2.11 3.50
N GLY A 113 -25.04 2.19 4.41
CA GLY A 113 -24.76 1.14 5.36
C GLY A 113 -25.99 0.77 6.19
N ASN A 114 -26.19 -0.51 6.41
CA ASN A 114 -27.25 -1.06 7.26
C ASN A 114 -26.60 -1.91 8.35
N PHE A 115 -26.27 -1.26 9.47
CA PHE A 115 -25.50 -1.88 10.55
C PHE A 115 -26.40 -2.66 11.51
N ASP A 116 -25.92 -3.82 11.92
CA ASP A 116 -26.55 -4.60 12.99
C ASP A 116 -26.16 -4.07 14.39
N SER A 117 -26.66 -4.73 15.43
CA SER A 117 -26.38 -4.34 16.84
C SER A 117 -24.92 -4.53 17.26
N GLN A 118 -24.13 -5.30 16.51
CA GLN A 118 -22.68 -5.49 16.69
C GLN A 118 -21.84 -4.54 15.83
N GLY A 119 -22.46 -3.73 14.96
CA GLY A 119 -21.78 -2.80 14.07
C GLY A 119 -21.30 -3.41 12.73
N TYR A 120 -21.77 -4.60 12.38
CA TYR A 120 -21.51 -5.18 11.06
C TYR A 120 -22.46 -4.60 10.01
N ASP A 121 -21.89 -4.18 8.87
CA ASP A 121 -22.69 -3.69 7.75
C ASP A 121 -23.32 -4.86 6.98
N LYS A 122 -24.64 -4.95 7.05
CA LYS A 122 -25.43 -5.98 6.35
C LYS A 122 -25.47 -5.79 4.84
N THR A 123 -25.02 -4.65 4.32
CA THR A 123 -24.91 -4.43 2.87
C THR A 123 -23.61 -4.97 2.29
N TRP A 124 -22.63 -5.30 3.12
CA TRP A 124 -21.36 -5.91 2.72
C TRP A 124 -21.60 -7.23 1.96
N ILE A 125 -20.92 -7.38 0.81
CA ILE A 125 -20.98 -8.60 0.00
C ILE A 125 -19.67 -9.38 0.13
N GLU A 126 -18.56 -8.76 -0.25
CA GLU A 126 -17.25 -9.42 -0.33
C GLU A 126 -16.09 -8.41 -0.34
N GLU A 127 -14.91 -8.90 0.04
CA GLU A 127 -13.63 -8.25 -0.20
C GLU A 127 -12.87 -9.04 -1.27
N ILE A 128 -12.28 -8.35 -2.25
CA ILE A 128 -11.54 -8.96 -3.34
C ILE A 128 -10.15 -8.34 -3.39
N ASP A 129 -9.11 -9.18 -3.37
CA ASP A 129 -7.73 -8.74 -3.46
C ASP A 129 -7.47 -8.06 -4.81
N MET A 130 -6.80 -6.91 -4.78
CA MET A 130 -6.34 -6.22 -5.97
C MET A 130 -4.86 -6.53 -6.22
N VAL A 131 -4.47 -6.52 -7.47
CA VAL A 131 -3.09 -6.77 -7.87
C VAL A 131 -2.38 -5.45 -8.13
N ARG A 132 -1.24 -5.25 -7.47
CA ARG A 132 -0.37 -4.11 -7.70
C ARG A 132 0.31 -4.23 -9.06
N GLY A 133 0.19 -3.21 -9.88
CA GLY A 133 0.85 -3.05 -11.16
C GLY A 133 1.84 -1.88 -11.16
N ASP A 134 2.22 -1.46 -12.35
CA ASP A 134 3.14 -0.35 -12.56
C ASP A 134 2.61 0.96 -11.96
N LYS A 135 3.53 1.87 -11.62
CA LYS A 135 3.23 3.21 -11.08
C LYS A 135 2.41 3.20 -9.78
N GLY A 136 2.32 2.05 -9.08
CA GLY A 136 1.53 1.91 -7.86
C GLY A 136 0.02 1.88 -8.12
N VAL A 137 -0.42 1.49 -9.31
CA VAL A 137 -1.83 1.27 -9.65
C VAL A 137 -2.22 -0.14 -9.26
N TRP A 138 -3.29 -0.27 -8.50
CA TRP A 138 -3.89 -1.53 -8.10
C TRP A 138 -5.08 -1.83 -8.98
N THR A 139 -5.22 -3.09 -9.42
CA THR A 139 -6.24 -3.47 -10.39
C THR A 139 -6.91 -4.78 -10.00
N VAL A 140 -8.23 -4.86 -10.19
CA VAL A 140 -8.99 -6.11 -10.18
C VAL A 140 -10.09 -6.06 -11.24
N THR A 141 -10.40 -7.19 -11.86
CA THR A 141 -11.55 -7.33 -12.75
C THR A 141 -12.52 -8.34 -12.14
N VAL A 142 -13.73 -7.89 -11.89
CA VAL A 142 -14.80 -8.72 -11.34
C VAL A 142 -15.74 -9.09 -12.49
N PRO A 143 -15.97 -10.39 -12.76
CA PRO A 143 -16.85 -10.83 -13.82
C PRO A 143 -18.32 -10.57 -13.50
N GLY A 144 -19.14 -10.46 -14.55
CA GLY A 144 -20.58 -10.25 -14.45
C GLY A 144 -20.99 -8.79 -14.58
N ASP A 145 -22.30 -8.58 -14.65
CA ASP A 145 -22.89 -7.25 -14.75
C ASP A 145 -23.01 -6.61 -13.37
N LEU A 146 -22.11 -5.66 -13.08
CA LEU A 146 -22.09 -4.90 -11.83
C LEU A 146 -22.76 -3.52 -11.94
N HIS A 147 -23.59 -3.29 -12.95
CA HIS A 147 -24.32 -2.02 -13.06
C HIS A 147 -25.14 -1.74 -11.79
N GLY A 148 -24.95 -0.55 -11.21
CA GLY A 148 -25.64 -0.15 -9.97
C GLY A 148 -25.10 -0.77 -8.69
N SER A 149 -23.96 -1.48 -8.72
CA SER A 149 -23.28 -1.96 -7.52
C SER A 149 -22.53 -0.83 -6.83
N TYR A 150 -22.40 -0.93 -5.51
CA TYR A 150 -21.64 0.02 -4.67
C TYR A 150 -20.32 -0.63 -4.25
N TYR A 151 -19.28 0.19 -4.13
CA TYR A 151 -17.97 -0.29 -3.75
C TYR A 151 -17.13 0.79 -3.08
N ASP A 152 -16.15 0.36 -2.27
CA ASP A 152 -15.08 1.15 -1.68
C ASP A 152 -13.75 0.41 -1.83
N TYR A 153 -12.65 1.09 -1.50
CA TYR A 153 -11.33 0.48 -1.40
C TYR A 153 -10.88 0.37 0.05
N LYS A 154 -10.40 -0.80 0.45
CA LYS A 154 -9.71 -1.02 1.71
C LYS A 154 -8.22 -0.96 1.47
N VAL A 155 -7.58 0.09 1.98
CA VAL A 155 -6.16 0.38 1.75
C VAL A 155 -5.38 0.16 3.03
N THR A 156 -4.40 -0.74 2.99
CA THR A 156 -3.56 -1.11 4.14
C THR A 156 -2.18 -0.47 4.03
N PHE A 157 -1.75 0.14 5.12
CA PHE A 157 -0.42 0.71 5.36
C PHE A 157 0.23 -0.01 6.55
N PRO A 158 1.52 0.21 6.87
CA PRO A 158 2.23 -0.49 7.94
C PRO A 158 1.49 -0.57 9.29
N HIS A 159 0.85 0.52 9.71
CA HIS A 159 0.22 0.62 11.04
C HIS A 159 -1.29 0.86 11.00
N LYS A 160 -1.88 0.94 9.83
CA LYS A 160 -3.31 1.28 9.71
C LYS A 160 -3.92 0.77 8.42
N THR A 161 -5.20 0.47 8.49
CA THR A 161 -6.03 0.18 7.33
C THR A 161 -7.16 1.20 7.28
N HIS A 162 -7.43 1.72 6.11
CA HIS A 162 -8.51 2.66 5.86
C HIS A 162 -9.44 2.13 4.78
N GLU A 163 -10.70 2.38 4.95
CA GLU A 163 -11.70 2.27 3.91
C GLU A 163 -11.90 3.66 3.30
N ALA A 164 -11.89 3.74 2.00
CA ALA A 164 -11.94 4.97 1.24
C ALA A 164 -12.84 4.83 0.02
N VAL A 165 -13.69 5.83 -0.18
CA VAL A 165 -14.47 5.95 -1.41
C VAL A 165 -13.55 6.23 -2.60
N ASP A 166 -13.94 5.73 -3.77
CA ASP A 166 -13.23 6.02 -5.01
C ASP A 166 -13.47 7.47 -5.46
N PRO A 167 -12.44 8.31 -5.57
CA PRO A 167 -12.60 9.67 -6.06
C PRO A 167 -13.01 9.75 -7.54
N TYR A 168 -12.89 8.65 -8.28
CA TYR A 168 -13.27 8.52 -9.69
C TYR A 168 -14.57 7.74 -9.87
N ALA A 169 -15.34 7.44 -8.81
CA ALA A 169 -16.64 6.78 -8.92
C ALA A 169 -17.61 7.61 -9.75
N LYS A 170 -18.38 6.92 -10.62
CA LYS A 170 -19.34 7.54 -11.55
C LYS A 170 -20.76 7.08 -11.22
#